data_c497b9c6bbe4b5eece9f49bb45e72e52
#
_entry.id   c497b9c6bbe4b5eece9f49bb45e72e52
#
_cell.length_a   1.000
_cell.length_b   1.000
_cell.length_c   1.000
_cell.angle_alpha   90.00
_cell.angle_beta   90.00
_cell.angle_gamma   90.00
#
_symmetry.space_group_name_H-M   'P 1'
#
loop_
_entity.id
_entity.type
_entity.pdbx_description
1 polymer ?
#
loop_
_entity_poly.entity_id
_entity_poly.type
_entity_poly.pdbx_seq_one_letter_code
_entity_poly.pdbx_strand_id
1 'polypeptide(L)'
;MPQKLILRNHQSPGDLVMMLYALTSLHETYPGEYVTDVNVTVRDLFVENPLITQLSEKDPDVRVIKMEYPQINESNSRPYRFSTAFTAYLADQIGRPIKPANFAGVIPLGAHEKGWYSAMHEVLQRDVPYWVLNAGHKSDFTAKTWSFARYQELVDALPDVQFVQVGAKEHIHPELHGPNLTRMVGKTDTRQLIRLVYNSFGVISGVSFPMHLAYAVPAHPRFRRESRANITIAGGREPSHWEQGPDHHYLHTSGMLTCCAKGGCWKSRVVAMDDNDEKNNSLCEAPMMMEDGQWVPKCMVMIEVDDVVKLVRRYMDNLDYSPKS
;
A
#
# COMPACT_ATOMS: atom_id res chain seq x y z
N MET A 1 14.36 19.68 -27.84
CA MET A 1 14.66 18.29 -27.38
C MET A 1 13.95 18.08 -26.06
N PRO A 2 13.42 16.88 -25.77
CA PRO A 2 12.78 16.60 -24.48
C PRO A 2 13.77 16.80 -23.32
N GLN A 3 13.25 17.26 -22.19
CA GLN A 3 14.04 17.43 -20.97
C GLN A 3 14.30 16.06 -20.32
N LYS A 4 15.55 15.82 -19.90
CA LYS A 4 15.94 14.56 -19.25
C LYS A 4 15.89 14.71 -17.72
N LEU A 5 15.14 13.85 -17.05
CA LEU A 5 14.97 13.88 -15.59
C LEU A 5 15.27 12.52 -14.96
N ILE A 6 15.99 12.50 -13.84
CA ILE A 6 16.05 11.34 -12.94
C ILE A 6 15.34 11.72 -11.64
N LEU A 7 14.28 10.97 -11.30
CA LEU A 7 13.59 11.12 -10.02
C LEU A 7 14.24 10.19 -8.98
N ARG A 8 14.84 10.79 -7.95
CA ARG A 8 15.51 10.04 -6.88
C ARG A 8 14.63 9.96 -5.65
N ASN A 9 14.38 8.74 -5.15
CA ASN A 9 13.67 8.52 -3.89
C ASN A 9 14.11 7.19 -3.26
N HIS A 10 14.61 7.25 -2.03
CA HIS A 10 15.08 6.09 -1.27
C HIS A 10 14.20 5.80 -0.04
N GLN A 11 12.94 6.22 -0.07
CA GLN A 11 11.96 5.97 0.98
C GLN A 11 11.34 4.57 0.88
N SER A 12 10.25 4.33 1.60
CA SER A 12 9.54 3.04 1.61
C SER A 12 8.87 2.75 0.26
N PRO A 13 8.61 1.48 -0.09
CA PRO A 13 7.95 1.11 -1.35
C PRO A 13 6.61 1.79 -1.58
N GLY A 14 5.84 2.10 -0.52
CA GLY A 14 4.59 2.88 -0.62
C GLY A 14 4.83 4.30 -1.17
N ASP A 15 5.89 4.97 -0.69
CA ASP A 15 6.30 6.29 -1.18
C ASP A 15 6.69 6.24 -2.67
N LEU A 16 7.34 5.14 -3.10
CA LEU A 16 7.71 4.94 -4.49
C LEU A 16 6.49 4.77 -5.40
N VAL A 17 5.42 4.13 -4.92
CA VAL A 17 4.14 4.07 -5.65
C VAL A 17 3.57 5.48 -5.83
N MET A 18 3.63 6.33 -4.79
CA MET A 18 3.16 7.72 -4.88
C MET A 18 4.03 8.55 -5.85
N MET A 19 5.33 8.33 -5.86
CA MET A 19 6.22 8.94 -6.85
C MET A 19 5.89 8.49 -8.28
N LEU A 20 5.48 7.23 -8.47
CA LEU A 20 5.06 6.72 -9.78
C LEU A 20 3.80 7.45 -10.29
N TYR A 21 2.87 7.84 -9.41
CA TYR A 21 1.76 8.72 -9.77
C TYR A 21 2.23 10.07 -10.29
N ALA A 22 3.20 10.69 -9.62
CA ALA A 22 3.77 11.96 -10.06
C ALA A 22 4.44 11.84 -11.44
N LEU A 23 5.17 10.75 -11.66
CA LEU A 23 5.80 10.43 -12.95
C LEU A 23 4.75 10.27 -14.06
N THR A 24 3.72 9.46 -13.82
CA THR A 24 2.62 9.25 -14.77
C THR A 24 1.91 10.58 -15.07
N SER A 25 1.60 11.35 -14.03
CA SER A 25 0.98 12.68 -14.14
C SER A 25 1.81 13.65 -15.00
N LEU A 26 3.13 13.62 -14.85
CA LEU A 26 4.04 14.43 -15.67
C LEU A 26 3.91 14.09 -17.16
N HIS A 27 3.99 12.81 -17.50
CA HIS A 27 3.94 12.36 -18.89
C HIS A 27 2.54 12.51 -19.53
N GLU A 28 1.46 12.37 -18.76
CA GLU A 28 0.10 12.64 -19.22
C GLU A 28 -0.14 14.14 -19.46
N THR A 29 0.46 14.99 -18.62
CA THR A 29 0.32 16.46 -18.76
C THR A 29 1.16 17.01 -19.91
N TYR A 30 2.35 16.44 -20.13
CA TYR A 30 3.33 16.92 -21.11
C TYR A 30 3.85 15.78 -21.99
N PRO A 31 3.01 15.21 -22.89
CA PRO A 31 3.39 14.09 -23.74
C PRO A 31 4.60 14.42 -24.62
N GLY A 32 5.66 13.59 -24.49
CA GLY A 32 6.87 13.71 -25.31
C GLY A 32 7.83 14.86 -24.93
N GLU A 33 7.48 15.67 -23.91
CA GLU A 33 8.36 16.77 -23.49
C GLU A 33 9.46 16.33 -22.51
N TYR A 34 9.32 15.15 -21.90
CA TYR A 34 10.25 14.61 -20.92
C TYR A 34 10.71 13.20 -21.29
N VAL A 35 11.96 12.90 -20.96
CA VAL A 35 12.53 11.54 -20.91
C VAL A 35 12.96 11.31 -19.47
N THR A 36 12.48 10.25 -18.85
CA THR A 36 12.61 10.05 -17.40
C THR A 36 13.25 8.72 -17.03
N ASP A 37 14.02 8.73 -15.95
CA ASP A 37 14.49 7.54 -15.24
C ASP A 37 14.26 7.71 -13.74
N VAL A 38 14.51 6.66 -12.97
CA VAL A 38 14.39 6.65 -11.51
C VAL A 38 15.65 6.10 -10.84
N ASN A 39 16.03 6.71 -9.73
CA ASN A 39 17.03 6.19 -8.80
C ASN A 39 16.35 5.92 -7.46
N VAL A 40 16.05 4.65 -7.19
CA VAL A 40 15.14 4.22 -6.12
C VAL A 40 15.63 2.95 -5.44
N THR A 41 15.13 2.69 -4.22
CA THR A 41 15.43 1.46 -3.45
C THR A 41 14.79 0.21 -4.04
N VAL A 42 13.62 0.31 -4.67
CA VAL A 42 12.88 -0.82 -5.24
C VAL A 42 12.57 -0.54 -6.70
N ARG A 43 13.56 -0.80 -7.57
CA ARG A 43 13.44 -0.54 -9.02
C ARG A 43 12.41 -1.45 -9.69
N ASP A 44 12.13 -2.62 -9.12
CA ASP A 44 11.15 -3.59 -9.63
C ASP A 44 9.73 -3.00 -9.80
N LEU A 45 9.37 -1.95 -9.05
CA LEU A 45 8.11 -1.23 -9.24
C LEU A 45 7.99 -0.55 -10.60
N PHE A 46 9.11 -0.27 -11.24
CA PHE A 46 9.21 0.49 -12.49
C PHE A 46 9.56 -0.39 -13.71
N VAL A 47 9.71 -1.69 -13.52
CA VAL A 47 9.89 -2.65 -14.62
C VAL A 47 8.62 -2.65 -15.49
N GLU A 48 8.79 -2.87 -16.80
CA GLU A 48 7.73 -2.79 -17.81
C GLU A 48 7.07 -1.40 -17.96
N ASN A 49 7.63 -0.36 -17.32
CA ASN A 49 7.08 0.98 -17.43
C ASN A 49 7.65 1.70 -18.68
N PRO A 50 6.80 2.00 -19.66
CA PRO A 50 7.26 2.63 -20.91
C PRO A 50 7.75 4.08 -20.71
N LEU A 51 7.49 4.68 -19.55
CA LEU A 51 7.95 6.03 -19.22
C LEU A 51 9.37 6.04 -18.68
N ILE A 52 9.96 4.87 -18.42
CA ILE A 52 11.33 4.75 -17.89
C ILE A 52 12.31 4.47 -19.01
N THR A 53 13.28 5.36 -19.17
CA THR A 53 14.39 5.25 -20.10
C THR A 53 15.69 5.34 -19.31
N GLN A 54 16.61 4.42 -19.55
CA GLN A 54 17.89 4.44 -18.85
C GLN A 54 18.65 5.74 -19.12
N LEU A 55 18.89 6.52 -18.07
CA LEU A 55 19.66 7.76 -18.09
C LEU A 55 20.85 7.65 -17.13
N SER A 56 21.88 8.50 -17.37
CA SER A 56 23.04 8.59 -16.51
C SER A 56 23.03 9.90 -15.72
N GLU A 57 23.17 9.83 -14.41
CA GLU A 57 23.35 11.03 -13.55
C GLU A 57 24.62 11.81 -13.87
N LYS A 58 25.56 11.20 -14.62
CA LYS A 58 26.80 11.86 -15.08
C LYS A 58 26.63 12.65 -16.38
N ASP A 59 25.50 12.47 -17.09
CA ASP A 59 25.17 13.25 -18.29
C ASP A 59 24.81 14.70 -17.85
N PRO A 60 25.53 15.74 -18.32
CA PRO A 60 25.28 17.12 -17.93
C PRO A 60 23.90 17.63 -18.35
N ASP A 61 23.26 16.99 -19.33
CA ASP A 61 21.90 17.34 -19.78
C ASP A 61 20.80 16.70 -18.93
N VAL A 62 21.17 15.87 -17.94
CA VAL A 62 20.24 15.19 -17.05
C VAL A 62 20.09 15.95 -15.74
N ARG A 63 18.87 16.36 -15.44
CA ARG A 63 18.54 16.96 -14.16
C ARG A 63 18.07 15.89 -13.16
N VAL A 64 18.72 15.78 -12.00
CA VAL A 64 18.31 14.90 -10.91
C VAL A 64 17.41 15.67 -9.94
N ILE A 65 16.22 15.16 -9.68
CA ILE A 65 15.26 15.72 -8.70
C ILE A 65 15.13 14.73 -7.55
N LYS A 66 15.51 15.14 -6.33
CA LYS A 66 15.22 14.38 -5.12
C LYS A 66 13.75 14.58 -4.77
N MET A 67 12.97 13.51 -4.86
CA MET A 67 11.53 13.56 -4.63
C MET A 67 11.18 13.58 -3.15
N GLU A 68 10.30 14.51 -2.76
CA GLU A 68 9.80 14.71 -1.39
C GLU A 68 8.30 15.00 -1.39
N TYR A 69 7.66 14.95 -0.21
CA TYR A 69 6.26 15.29 -0.02
C TYR A 69 6.06 16.19 1.22
N PRO A 70 6.56 17.42 1.20
CA PRO A 70 6.55 18.32 2.36
C PRO A 70 5.14 18.64 2.89
N GLN A 71 4.10 18.48 2.05
CA GLN A 71 2.70 18.68 2.42
C GLN A 71 2.18 17.73 3.49
N ILE A 72 2.92 16.67 3.84
CA ILE A 72 2.58 15.78 4.96
C ILE A 72 2.42 16.57 6.27
N ASN A 73 3.19 17.63 6.44
CA ASN A 73 3.12 18.50 7.62
C ASN A 73 1.80 19.31 7.70
N GLU A 74 1.09 19.43 6.57
CA GLU A 74 -0.19 20.13 6.47
C GLU A 74 -1.38 19.15 6.37
N SER A 75 -1.14 17.86 6.33
CA SER A 75 -2.14 16.81 6.09
C SER A 75 -3.30 16.81 7.09
N ASN A 76 -3.10 17.30 8.30
CA ASN A 76 -4.15 17.44 9.32
C ASN A 76 -5.01 18.69 9.15
N SER A 77 -4.54 19.70 8.44
CA SER A 77 -5.23 21.00 8.28
C SER A 77 -5.75 21.23 6.87
N ARG A 78 -5.27 20.47 5.90
CA ARG A 78 -5.65 20.59 4.49
C ARG A 78 -5.91 19.22 3.87
N PRO A 79 -6.87 19.09 2.94
CA PRO A 79 -7.26 17.81 2.34
C PRO A 79 -6.32 17.39 1.21
N TYR A 80 -5.02 17.36 1.45
CA TYR A 80 -4.05 16.82 0.49
C TYR A 80 -4.09 15.29 0.48
N ARG A 81 -4.03 14.72 -0.72
CA ARG A 81 -3.77 13.28 -0.91
C ARG A 81 -2.27 13.05 -1.04
N PHE A 82 -1.81 11.90 -0.58
CA PHE A 82 -0.41 11.51 -0.62
C PHE A 82 0.17 11.52 -2.05
N SER A 83 -0.55 10.95 -3.02
CA SER A 83 -0.17 10.98 -4.44
C SER A 83 -0.08 12.42 -5.00
N THR A 84 -1.01 13.29 -4.59
CA THR A 84 -1.01 14.70 -4.99
C THR A 84 0.19 15.45 -4.41
N ALA A 85 0.64 15.11 -3.21
CA ALA A 85 1.79 15.74 -2.58
C ALA A 85 3.08 15.57 -3.41
N PHE A 86 3.34 14.36 -3.90
CA PHE A 86 4.46 14.13 -4.82
C PHE A 86 4.30 14.84 -6.16
N THR A 87 3.08 14.86 -6.72
CA THR A 87 2.80 15.53 -7.98
C THR A 87 3.00 17.05 -7.87
N ALA A 88 2.51 17.66 -6.78
CA ALA A 88 2.69 19.09 -6.51
C ALA A 88 4.17 19.44 -6.31
N TYR A 89 4.90 18.61 -5.56
CA TYR A 89 6.33 18.81 -5.36
C TYR A 89 7.10 18.75 -6.68
N LEU A 90 6.79 17.77 -7.54
CA LEU A 90 7.42 17.68 -8.87
C LEU A 90 7.09 18.90 -9.74
N ALA A 91 5.84 19.38 -9.70
CA ALA A 91 5.41 20.58 -10.41
C ALA A 91 6.22 21.81 -9.99
N ASP A 92 6.42 22.00 -8.68
CA ASP A 92 7.24 23.08 -8.12
C ASP A 92 8.70 22.96 -8.59
N GLN A 93 9.25 21.73 -8.57
CA GLN A 93 10.63 21.48 -9.01
C GLN A 93 10.85 21.81 -10.48
N ILE A 94 9.90 21.49 -11.36
CA ILE A 94 10.04 21.78 -12.82
C ILE A 94 9.56 23.19 -13.17
N GLY A 95 8.92 23.92 -12.23
CA GLY A 95 8.38 25.27 -12.44
C GLY A 95 7.15 25.32 -13.36
N ARG A 96 6.41 24.20 -13.49
CA ARG A 96 5.23 24.05 -14.36
C ARG A 96 4.14 23.25 -13.67
N PRO A 97 2.85 23.59 -13.84
CA PRO A 97 1.75 22.85 -13.22
C PRO A 97 1.63 21.44 -13.82
N ILE A 98 1.36 20.44 -12.98
CA ILE A 98 1.11 19.06 -13.42
C ILE A 98 -0.33 18.71 -13.01
N LYS A 99 -1.12 18.20 -13.95
CA LYS A 99 -2.46 17.69 -13.68
C LYS A 99 -2.33 16.27 -13.11
N PRO A 100 -2.92 15.98 -11.94
CA PRO A 100 -2.87 14.62 -11.38
C PRO A 100 -3.49 13.59 -12.32
N ALA A 101 -2.80 12.48 -12.54
CA ALA A 101 -3.28 11.32 -13.31
C ALA A 101 -4.39 10.57 -12.58
N ASN A 102 -5.03 9.61 -13.25
CA ASN A 102 -5.95 8.69 -12.61
C ASN A 102 -5.22 7.86 -11.54
N PHE A 103 -5.90 7.62 -10.43
CA PHE A 103 -5.34 6.98 -9.24
C PHE A 103 -5.21 5.45 -9.37
N ALA A 104 -5.84 4.83 -10.35
CA ALA A 104 -5.86 3.38 -10.51
C ALA A 104 -4.90 2.90 -11.61
N GLY A 105 -4.22 1.76 -11.35
CA GLY A 105 -3.54 1.00 -12.39
C GLY A 105 -2.23 1.59 -12.93
N VAL A 106 -1.52 2.42 -12.16
CA VAL A 106 -0.27 3.07 -12.61
C VAL A 106 0.94 2.12 -12.67
N ILE A 107 0.91 0.97 -12.01
CA ILE A 107 1.97 -0.05 -12.09
C ILE A 107 1.73 -0.90 -13.34
N PRO A 108 2.58 -0.81 -14.37
CA PRO A 108 2.41 -1.62 -15.56
C PRO A 108 2.78 -3.08 -15.30
N LEU A 109 2.10 -3.97 -16.03
CA LEU A 109 2.35 -5.40 -16.06
C LEU A 109 2.70 -5.82 -17.48
N GLY A 110 3.75 -6.60 -17.65
CA GLY A 110 4.10 -7.21 -18.92
C GLY A 110 3.05 -8.23 -19.37
N ALA A 111 3.07 -8.54 -20.67
CA ALA A 111 2.14 -9.53 -21.25
C ALA A 111 2.28 -10.91 -20.56
N HIS A 112 3.50 -11.32 -20.24
CA HIS A 112 3.79 -12.56 -19.54
C HIS A 112 3.24 -12.55 -18.10
N GLU A 113 3.27 -11.42 -17.39
CA GLU A 113 2.72 -11.28 -16.04
C GLU A 113 1.20 -11.33 -16.04
N LYS A 114 0.56 -10.70 -17.03
CA LYS A 114 -0.92 -10.75 -17.22
C LYS A 114 -1.41 -12.15 -17.61
N GLY A 115 -0.62 -12.88 -18.41
CA GLY A 115 -0.89 -14.25 -18.80
C GLY A 115 -0.61 -15.30 -17.73
N TRP A 116 -0.02 -14.91 -16.63
CA TRP A 116 0.44 -15.83 -15.60
C TRP A 116 -0.69 -16.35 -14.71
N TYR A 117 -1.53 -17.14 -15.31
CA TYR A 117 -2.54 -17.89 -14.61
C TYR A 117 -1.94 -18.91 -13.61
N SER A 118 -0.80 -19.49 -14.01
CA SER A 118 -0.07 -20.48 -13.20
C SER A 118 0.34 -19.99 -11.81
N ALA A 119 0.63 -18.70 -11.61
CA ALA A 119 1.02 -18.19 -10.28
C ALA A 119 -0.04 -18.47 -9.21
N MET A 120 -1.33 -18.38 -9.57
CA MET A 120 -2.41 -18.69 -8.65
C MET A 120 -2.55 -20.20 -8.42
N HIS A 121 -2.37 -21.01 -9.45
CA HIS A 121 -2.33 -22.46 -9.32
C HIS A 121 -1.15 -22.94 -8.48
N GLU A 122 0.02 -22.31 -8.65
CA GLU A 122 1.21 -22.61 -7.83
C GLU A 122 0.96 -22.32 -6.35
N VAL A 123 0.29 -21.20 -6.03
CA VAL A 123 0.04 -20.80 -4.65
C VAL A 123 -1.12 -21.56 -4.02
N LEU A 124 -2.25 -21.68 -4.72
CA LEU A 124 -3.50 -22.20 -4.16
C LEU A 124 -3.82 -23.64 -4.58
N GLN A 125 -3.10 -24.17 -5.58
CA GLN A 125 -3.37 -25.47 -6.21
C GLN A 125 -4.81 -25.59 -6.78
N ARG A 126 -5.50 -24.46 -6.96
CA ARG A 126 -6.88 -24.36 -7.47
C ARG A 126 -7.18 -22.94 -7.94
N ASP A 127 -8.13 -22.78 -8.86
CA ASP A 127 -8.62 -21.49 -9.31
C ASP A 127 -9.81 -21.03 -8.46
N VAL A 128 -9.53 -20.22 -7.48
CA VAL A 128 -10.55 -19.60 -6.60
C VAL A 128 -10.21 -18.14 -6.36
N PRO A 129 -11.23 -17.27 -6.19
CA PRO A 129 -11.00 -15.91 -5.72
C PRO A 129 -10.32 -15.93 -4.36
N TYR A 130 -9.33 -15.04 -4.16
CA TYR A 130 -8.63 -14.94 -2.87
C TYR A 130 -8.35 -13.49 -2.49
N TRP A 131 -8.16 -13.28 -1.21
CA TRP A 131 -7.73 -12.04 -0.62
C TRP A 131 -6.24 -12.11 -0.24
N VAL A 132 -5.50 -11.08 -0.63
CA VAL A 132 -4.15 -10.87 -0.07
C VAL A 132 -4.31 -10.30 1.32
N LEU A 133 -3.69 -10.91 2.32
CA LEU A 133 -3.72 -10.51 3.72
C LEU A 133 -2.31 -10.13 4.19
N ASN A 134 -2.10 -8.85 4.53
CA ASN A 134 -0.87 -8.40 5.18
C ASN A 134 -1.16 -8.09 6.66
N ALA A 135 -0.85 -9.04 7.52
CA ALA A 135 -1.06 -8.94 8.96
C ALA A 135 0.18 -8.47 9.74
N GLY A 136 1.27 -8.18 9.05
CA GLY A 136 2.53 -7.79 9.67
C GLY A 136 2.78 -6.29 9.72
N HIS A 137 3.84 -5.93 10.43
CA HIS A 137 4.34 -4.56 10.53
C HIS A 137 5.86 -4.54 10.58
N LYS A 138 6.47 -3.38 10.31
CA LYS A 138 7.91 -3.17 10.53
C LYS A 138 8.24 -3.33 12.00
N SER A 139 9.38 -3.95 12.29
CA SER A 139 9.85 -4.16 13.67
C SER A 139 10.05 -2.85 14.44
N ASP A 140 10.48 -1.80 13.75
CA ASP A 140 10.81 -0.48 14.30
C ASP A 140 9.68 0.55 14.22
N PHE A 141 8.51 0.19 13.64
CA PHE A 141 7.40 1.11 13.38
C PHE A 141 6.05 0.45 13.75
N THR A 142 5.71 0.45 15.04
CA THR A 142 4.63 -0.38 15.59
C THR A 142 3.29 0.33 15.72
N ALA A 143 3.22 1.67 15.56
CA ALA A 143 1.98 2.43 15.76
C ALA A 143 0.86 2.17 14.72
N LYS A 144 1.11 1.32 13.72
CA LYS A 144 0.13 0.88 12.71
C LYS A 144 -0.36 -0.55 12.94
N THR A 145 0.00 -1.16 14.06
CA THR A 145 -0.27 -2.57 14.33
C THR A 145 -1.69 -2.81 14.78
N TRP A 146 -2.42 -3.68 14.08
CA TRP A 146 -3.63 -4.32 14.60
C TRP A 146 -3.27 -5.60 15.34
N SER A 147 -4.11 -6.06 16.28
CA SER A 147 -3.82 -7.26 17.06
C SER A 147 -3.65 -8.50 16.19
N PHE A 148 -2.63 -9.31 16.47
CA PHE A 148 -2.37 -10.56 15.78
C PHE A 148 -3.46 -11.59 16.01
N ALA A 149 -4.01 -11.63 17.22
CA ALA A 149 -5.16 -12.47 17.56
C ALA A 149 -6.37 -12.12 16.69
N ARG A 150 -6.64 -10.85 16.46
CA ARG A 150 -7.75 -10.39 15.61
C ARG A 150 -7.58 -10.78 14.12
N TYR A 151 -6.35 -10.86 13.64
CA TYR A 151 -6.12 -11.39 12.29
C TYR A 151 -6.42 -12.89 12.22
N GLN A 152 -6.14 -13.65 13.29
CA GLN A 152 -6.55 -15.06 13.36
C GLN A 152 -8.07 -15.19 13.44
N GLU A 153 -8.73 -14.43 14.30
CA GLU A 153 -10.20 -14.37 14.41
C GLU A 153 -10.86 -14.04 13.05
N LEU A 154 -10.26 -13.12 12.28
CA LEU A 154 -10.75 -12.78 10.94
C LEU A 154 -10.69 -13.98 9.98
N VAL A 155 -9.59 -14.72 9.98
CA VAL A 155 -9.41 -15.92 9.15
C VAL A 155 -10.41 -17.00 9.56
N ASP A 156 -10.62 -17.20 10.85
CA ASP A 156 -11.53 -18.21 11.42
C ASP A 156 -13.00 -17.87 11.16
N ALA A 157 -13.35 -16.57 11.19
CA ALA A 157 -14.72 -16.10 10.93
C ALA A 157 -15.14 -16.20 9.45
N LEU A 158 -14.19 -16.44 8.54
CA LEU A 158 -14.40 -16.49 7.09
C LEU A 158 -13.87 -17.79 6.48
N PRO A 159 -14.32 -18.99 6.92
CA PRO A 159 -13.76 -20.28 6.50
C PRO A 159 -13.95 -20.59 5.00
N ASP A 160 -14.90 -19.96 4.37
CA ASP A 160 -15.22 -20.06 2.94
C ASP A 160 -14.46 -19.04 2.06
N VAL A 161 -13.72 -18.12 2.66
CA VAL A 161 -12.92 -17.11 1.95
C VAL A 161 -11.44 -17.53 1.95
N GLN A 162 -10.85 -17.63 0.76
CA GLN A 162 -9.43 -17.96 0.63
C GLN A 162 -8.55 -16.75 0.90
N PHE A 163 -7.56 -16.90 1.77
CA PHE A 163 -6.55 -15.90 2.09
C PHE A 163 -5.15 -16.32 1.63
N VAL A 164 -4.34 -15.33 1.20
CA VAL A 164 -2.91 -15.48 0.96
C VAL A 164 -2.19 -14.46 1.84
N GLN A 165 -1.58 -14.94 2.93
CA GLN A 165 -0.81 -14.08 3.83
C GLN A 165 0.53 -13.73 3.19
N VAL A 166 0.79 -12.43 3.05
CA VAL A 166 2.03 -11.89 2.48
C VAL A 166 2.77 -11.00 3.48
N GLY A 167 4.04 -10.74 3.21
CA GLY A 167 4.86 -9.80 3.98
C GLY A 167 6.34 -10.05 3.76
N ALA A 168 7.16 -9.05 4.06
CA ALA A 168 8.60 -9.13 3.97
C ALA A 168 9.16 -9.96 5.13
N LYS A 169 10.19 -10.76 4.85
CA LYS A 169 10.78 -11.69 5.83
C LYS A 169 11.31 -11.00 7.09
N GLU A 170 11.82 -9.78 6.95
CA GLU A 170 12.41 -8.97 8.00
C GLU A 170 11.40 -8.24 8.89
N HIS A 171 10.10 -8.31 8.54
CA HIS A 171 9.03 -7.74 9.33
C HIS A 171 8.46 -8.73 10.34
N ILE A 172 7.74 -8.22 11.34
CA ILE A 172 7.05 -9.05 12.34
C ILE A 172 5.69 -9.46 11.77
N HIS A 173 5.39 -10.76 11.78
CA HIS A 173 4.15 -11.32 11.27
C HIS A 173 3.60 -12.37 12.24
N PRO A 174 2.27 -12.42 12.45
CA PRO A 174 1.64 -13.52 13.16
C PRO A 174 1.78 -14.83 12.37
N GLU A 175 1.86 -15.93 13.07
CA GLU A 175 1.70 -17.27 12.50
C GLU A 175 0.22 -17.62 12.39
N LEU A 176 -0.43 -17.13 11.34
CA LEU A 176 -1.83 -17.45 11.09
C LEU A 176 -1.98 -18.88 10.57
N HIS A 177 -3.09 -19.50 10.93
CA HIS A 177 -3.43 -20.89 10.58
C HIS A 177 -4.85 -20.96 10.02
N GLY A 178 -5.14 -22.00 9.25
CA GLY A 178 -6.48 -22.29 8.73
C GLY A 178 -6.44 -23.02 7.39
N PRO A 179 -7.46 -23.85 7.07
CA PRO A 179 -7.56 -24.56 5.80
C PRO A 179 -7.79 -23.59 4.60
N ASN A 180 -8.24 -22.39 4.89
CA ASN A 180 -8.51 -21.30 3.95
C ASN A 180 -7.35 -20.28 3.85
N LEU A 181 -6.17 -20.61 4.40
CA LEU A 181 -5.01 -19.71 4.43
C LEU A 181 -3.77 -20.36 3.79
N THR A 182 -3.13 -19.63 2.87
CA THR A 182 -1.83 -19.94 2.31
C THR A 182 -0.80 -18.92 2.78
N ARG A 183 0.30 -19.37 3.42
CA ARG A 183 1.36 -18.48 3.92
C ARG A 183 2.48 -18.28 2.90
N MET A 184 2.66 -17.05 2.48
CA MET A 184 3.69 -16.59 1.53
C MET A 184 4.64 -15.54 2.13
N VAL A 185 4.63 -15.35 3.46
CA VAL A 185 5.54 -14.43 4.16
C VAL A 185 7.00 -14.78 3.85
N GLY A 186 7.75 -13.80 3.35
CA GLY A 186 9.15 -13.94 2.95
C GLY A 186 9.39 -14.82 1.72
N LYS A 187 8.35 -15.19 0.97
CA LYS A 187 8.43 -16.07 -0.21
C LYS A 187 8.20 -15.37 -1.55
N THR A 188 8.06 -14.05 -1.55
CA THR A 188 7.83 -13.25 -2.75
C THR A 188 8.84 -12.14 -2.86
N ASP A 189 9.37 -11.92 -4.05
CA ASP A 189 9.96 -10.64 -4.44
C ASP A 189 8.86 -9.61 -4.77
N THR A 190 9.25 -8.39 -5.11
CA THR A 190 8.31 -7.31 -5.41
C THR A 190 7.42 -7.62 -6.62
N ARG A 191 7.97 -8.18 -7.71
CA ARG A 191 7.17 -8.50 -8.91
C ARG A 191 6.24 -9.68 -8.66
N GLN A 192 6.66 -10.67 -7.90
CA GLN A 192 5.82 -11.78 -7.45
C GLN A 192 4.65 -11.29 -6.59
N LEU A 193 4.90 -10.35 -5.66
CA LEU A 193 3.84 -9.73 -4.86
C LEU A 193 2.86 -8.94 -5.74
N ILE A 194 3.36 -8.16 -6.70
CA ILE A 194 2.51 -7.43 -7.66
C ILE A 194 1.60 -8.39 -8.43
N ARG A 195 2.12 -9.54 -8.88
CA ARG A 195 1.33 -10.57 -9.57
C ARG A 195 0.29 -11.24 -8.67
N LEU A 196 0.64 -11.53 -7.41
CA LEU A 196 -0.32 -12.02 -6.42
C LEU A 196 -1.45 -10.98 -6.24
N VAL A 197 -1.11 -9.72 -6.10
CA VAL A 197 -2.10 -8.65 -6.00
C VAL A 197 -2.91 -8.54 -7.29
N TYR A 198 -2.30 -8.59 -8.47
CA TYR A 198 -3.02 -8.56 -9.75
C TYR A 198 -4.11 -9.65 -9.85
N ASN A 199 -3.78 -10.87 -9.43
CA ASN A 199 -4.68 -12.02 -9.48
C ASN A 199 -5.63 -12.10 -8.28
N SER A 200 -5.51 -11.23 -7.26
CA SER A 200 -6.37 -11.24 -6.09
C SER A 200 -7.71 -10.55 -6.34
N PHE A 201 -8.74 -10.98 -5.66
CA PHE A 201 -10.03 -10.29 -5.60
C PHE A 201 -9.93 -9.03 -4.76
N GLY A 202 -9.20 -9.09 -3.65
CA GLY A 202 -9.03 -7.95 -2.75
C GLY A 202 -7.75 -8.01 -1.94
N VAL A 203 -7.50 -6.92 -1.20
CA VAL A 203 -6.39 -6.78 -0.25
C VAL A 203 -6.94 -6.34 1.09
N ILE A 204 -6.46 -6.98 2.17
CA ILE A 204 -6.69 -6.57 3.56
C ILE A 204 -5.33 -6.31 4.17
N SER A 205 -5.12 -5.11 4.72
CA SER A 205 -3.83 -4.75 5.34
C SER A 205 -3.97 -3.58 6.32
N GLY A 206 -2.95 -3.33 7.12
CA GLY A 206 -2.74 -2.01 7.71
C GLY A 206 -2.33 -0.99 6.65
N VAL A 207 -2.04 0.25 7.07
CA VAL A 207 -1.49 1.29 6.19
C VAL A 207 -0.05 0.92 5.82
N SER A 208 0.11 0.26 4.68
CA SER A 208 1.34 -0.39 4.25
C SER A 208 1.43 -0.55 2.73
N PHE A 209 2.56 -1.03 2.23
CA PHE A 209 2.79 -1.21 0.81
C PHE A 209 1.70 -2.03 0.07
N PRO A 210 1.19 -3.18 0.58
CA PRO A 210 0.08 -3.89 -0.06
C PRO A 210 -1.19 -3.07 -0.24
N MET A 211 -1.51 -2.14 0.68
CA MET A 211 -2.61 -1.20 0.51
C MET A 211 -2.42 -0.35 -0.75
N HIS A 212 -1.23 0.19 -0.94
CA HIS A 212 -0.92 0.99 -2.13
C HIS A 212 -0.96 0.15 -3.42
N LEU A 213 -0.49 -1.10 -3.37
CA LEU A 213 -0.58 -2.01 -4.51
C LEU A 213 -2.03 -2.32 -4.91
N ALA A 214 -2.95 -2.36 -3.95
CA ALA A 214 -4.34 -2.71 -4.22
C ALA A 214 -4.99 -1.82 -5.29
N TYR A 215 -4.65 -0.55 -5.36
CA TYR A 215 -5.16 0.37 -6.36
C TYR A 215 -4.14 0.71 -7.47
N ALA A 216 -2.85 0.66 -7.17
CA ALA A 216 -1.81 0.95 -8.16
C ALA A 216 -1.63 -0.16 -9.20
N VAL A 217 -1.91 -1.40 -8.84
CA VAL A 217 -1.93 -2.55 -9.76
C VAL A 217 -3.30 -2.65 -10.42
N PRO A 218 -3.40 -2.76 -11.76
CA PRO A 218 -4.68 -2.93 -12.43
C PRO A 218 -5.52 -4.08 -11.86
N ALA A 219 -6.83 -3.95 -11.80
CA ALA A 219 -7.70 -5.04 -11.45
C ALA A 219 -7.69 -6.12 -12.55
N HIS A 220 -7.72 -7.41 -12.17
CA HIS A 220 -7.76 -8.48 -13.16
C HIS A 220 -9.15 -8.53 -13.81
N PRO A 221 -9.27 -8.57 -15.15
CA PRO A 221 -10.55 -8.52 -15.87
C PRO A 221 -11.55 -9.61 -15.48
N ARG A 222 -11.08 -10.77 -14.98
CA ARG A 222 -11.95 -11.88 -14.53
C ARG A 222 -12.91 -11.52 -13.40
N PHE A 223 -12.63 -10.46 -12.65
CA PHE A 223 -13.49 -9.99 -11.56
C PHE A 223 -14.52 -8.94 -12.01
N ARG A 224 -14.54 -8.58 -13.31
CA ARG A 224 -15.46 -7.60 -13.90
C ARG A 224 -15.63 -6.32 -13.08
N ARG A 225 -14.53 -5.85 -12.50
CA ARG A 225 -14.44 -4.62 -11.69
C ARG A 225 -13.39 -3.69 -12.25
N GLU A 226 -13.65 -2.40 -12.18
CA GLU A 226 -12.67 -1.38 -12.57
C GLU A 226 -11.54 -1.24 -11.55
N SER A 227 -11.84 -1.52 -10.27
CA SER A 227 -10.89 -1.46 -9.16
C SER A 227 -10.98 -2.69 -8.26
N ARG A 228 -9.88 -2.98 -7.58
CA ARG A 228 -9.77 -4.09 -6.63
C ARG A 228 -10.36 -3.69 -5.28
N ALA A 229 -11.06 -4.61 -4.62
CA ALA A 229 -11.48 -4.44 -3.24
C ALA A 229 -10.28 -4.17 -2.33
N ASN A 230 -10.33 -3.10 -1.55
CA ASN A 230 -9.25 -2.72 -0.63
C ASN A 230 -9.84 -2.38 0.74
N ILE A 231 -9.46 -3.16 1.75
CA ILE A 231 -9.87 -2.94 3.14
C ILE A 231 -8.60 -2.63 3.94
N THR A 232 -8.52 -1.43 4.49
CA THR A 232 -7.37 -1.02 5.30
C THR A 232 -7.77 -0.75 6.74
N ILE A 233 -7.07 -1.38 7.66
CA ILE A 233 -7.22 -1.20 9.10
C ILE A 233 -6.22 -0.13 9.50
N ALA A 234 -6.71 1.11 9.69
CA ALA A 234 -5.85 2.31 9.74
C ALA A 234 -5.78 2.98 11.13
N GLY A 235 -6.80 2.82 11.97
CA GLY A 235 -6.85 3.50 13.26
C GLY A 235 -6.89 5.02 13.15
N GLY A 236 -6.26 5.72 14.10
CA GLY A 236 -6.25 7.19 14.15
C GLY A 236 -4.91 7.83 13.81
N ARG A 237 -3.97 7.06 13.25
CA ARG A 237 -2.61 7.55 13.03
C ARG A 237 -2.51 8.53 11.85
N GLU A 238 -3.16 8.21 10.75
CA GLU A 238 -3.11 8.97 9.51
C GLU A 238 -4.51 9.46 9.14
N PRO A 239 -4.68 10.68 8.64
CA PRO A 239 -5.99 11.14 8.21
C PRO A 239 -6.43 10.37 6.96
N SER A 240 -7.71 9.98 6.89
CA SER A 240 -8.25 9.13 5.82
C SER A 240 -8.05 9.73 4.43
N HIS A 241 -8.23 11.04 4.28
CA HIS A 241 -8.08 11.71 2.99
C HIS A 241 -6.63 11.67 2.44
N TRP A 242 -5.64 11.46 3.32
CA TRP A 242 -4.23 11.36 2.91
C TRP A 242 -3.98 10.06 2.15
N GLU A 243 -4.51 8.94 2.64
CA GLU A 243 -4.16 7.59 2.18
C GLU A 243 -5.25 6.91 1.33
N GLN A 244 -6.51 7.33 1.46
CA GLN A 244 -7.63 6.64 0.82
C GLN A 244 -7.58 6.73 -0.70
N GLY A 245 -7.66 5.56 -1.35
CA GLY A 245 -7.75 5.38 -2.81
C GLY A 245 -9.17 5.03 -3.30
N PRO A 246 -9.32 4.72 -4.60
CA PRO A 246 -10.57 4.25 -5.18
C PRO A 246 -10.97 2.86 -4.63
N ASP A 247 -12.27 2.62 -4.49
CA ASP A 247 -12.86 1.36 -3.98
C ASP A 247 -12.21 0.85 -2.69
N HIS A 248 -11.93 1.79 -1.78
CA HIS A 248 -11.11 1.61 -0.61
C HIS A 248 -11.92 1.86 0.66
N HIS A 249 -12.17 0.79 1.43
CA HIS A 249 -12.69 0.90 2.79
C HIS A 249 -11.55 1.14 3.77
N TYR A 250 -11.37 2.40 4.11
CA TYR A 250 -10.33 2.84 5.05
C TYR A 250 -10.95 2.92 6.45
N LEU A 251 -10.79 1.84 7.24
CA LEU A 251 -11.32 1.75 8.60
C LEU A 251 -10.46 2.60 9.53
N HIS A 252 -10.96 3.76 9.91
CA HIS A 252 -10.25 4.72 10.73
C HIS A 252 -11.05 5.16 11.96
N THR A 253 -10.32 5.58 12.97
CA THR A 253 -10.83 6.13 14.22
C THR A 253 -10.28 7.54 14.46
N SER A 254 -9.88 8.25 13.39
CA SER A 254 -9.42 9.63 13.46
C SER A 254 -10.50 10.52 14.08
N GLY A 255 -10.13 11.33 15.07
CA GLY A 255 -11.04 12.17 15.82
C GLY A 255 -11.65 11.52 17.07
N MET A 256 -11.54 10.20 17.25
CA MET A 256 -12.16 9.49 18.37
C MET A 256 -11.32 9.50 19.67
N LEU A 257 -10.04 9.83 19.57
CA LEU A 257 -9.13 9.95 20.72
C LEU A 257 -8.47 11.33 20.74
N THR A 258 -8.06 11.79 21.92
CA THR A 258 -7.45 13.11 22.11
C THR A 258 -6.23 13.31 21.21
N CYS A 259 -5.38 12.29 21.06
CA CYS A 259 -4.16 12.34 20.24
C CYS A 259 -4.43 12.53 18.73
N CYS A 260 -5.61 12.18 18.23
CA CYS A 260 -6.01 12.33 16.84
C CYS A 260 -7.24 13.23 16.65
N ALA A 261 -7.59 14.05 17.66
CA ALA A 261 -8.78 14.91 17.61
C ALA A 261 -8.75 15.97 16.50
N LYS A 262 -7.57 16.34 16.02
CA LYS A 262 -7.36 17.32 14.94
C LYS A 262 -6.84 16.69 13.63
N GLY A 263 -7.01 15.39 13.46
CA GLY A 263 -6.50 14.63 12.32
C GLY A 263 -5.65 13.44 12.76
N GLY A 264 -4.69 12.98 11.93
CA GLY A 264 -3.79 11.89 12.29
C GLY A 264 -2.79 12.26 13.39
N CYS A 265 -2.50 11.34 14.31
CA CYS A 265 -1.51 11.59 15.37
C CYS A 265 -0.06 11.42 14.89
N TRP A 266 0.18 10.74 13.79
CA TRP A 266 1.49 10.51 13.15
C TRP A 266 2.54 9.83 14.05
N LYS A 267 2.14 9.20 15.15
CA LYS A 267 3.04 8.50 16.07
C LYS A 267 3.75 7.32 15.40
N SER A 268 4.97 7.04 15.82
CA SER A 268 5.83 6.02 15.20
C SER A 268 5.74 4.67 15.89
N ARG A 269 5.77 4.65 17.22
CA ARG A 269 5.79 3.44 18.05
C ARG A 269 4.64 3.41 19.05
N VAL A 270 4.23 2.20 19.44
CA VAL A 270 3.24 2.02 20.53
C VAL A 270 3.89 2.28 21.87
N VAL A 271 5.05 1.63 22.12
CA VAL A 271 5.87 1.78 23.33
C VAL A 271 7.34 1.93 22.91
N ALA A 272 8.17 2.39 23.81
CA ALA A 272 9.62 2.45 23.61
C ALA A 272 10.21 1.05 23.41
N MET A 273 11.29 0.97 22.61
CA MET A 273 11.92 -0.30 22.27
C MET A 273 13.37 -0.41 22.79
N ASP A 274 13.84 0.56 23.58
CA ASP A 274 15.18 0.62 24.20
C ASP A 274 16.37 0.43 23.24
N ASP A 275 16.17 0.83 21.96
CA ASP A 275 17.14 0.68 20.86
C ASP A 275 17.84 1.99 20.48
N ASN A 276 17.69 3.05 21.30
CA ASN A 276 18.19 4.41 21.06
C ASN A 276 17.76 5.05 19.72
N ASP A 277 16.74 4.50 19.04
CA ASP A 277 16.15 5.12 17.84
C ASP A 277 15.31 6.34 18.24
N GLU A 278 15.44 7.45 17.51
CA GLU A 278 14.67 8.68 17.72
C GLU A 278 13.15 8.51 17.61
N LYS A 279 12.66 7.41 17.00
CA LYS A 279 11.24 7.03 17.02
C LYS A 279 10.69 6.82 18.44
N ASN A 280 11.57 6.57 19.43
CA ASN A 280 11.18 6.53 20.85
C ASN A 280 10.70 7.90 21.39
N ASN A 281 10.93 8.99 20.67
CA ASN A 281 10.36 10.31 20.96
C ASN A 281 8.95 10.51 20.38
N SER A 282 8.44 9.53 19.64
CA SER A 282 7.14 9.59 18.93
C SER A 282 6.26 8.39 19.30
N LEU A 283 5.90 8.27 20.57
CA LEU A 283 5.13 7.16 21.13
C LEU A 283 3.64 7.41 21.10
N CYS A 284 2.86 6.32 21.00
CA CYS A 284 1.42 6.33 21.14
C CYS A 284 1.00 6.87 22.53
N GLU A 285 0.02 7.76 22.56
CA GLU A 285 -0.51 8.34 23.82
C GLU A 285 -1.55 7.45 24.49
N ALA A 286 -2.04 6.41 23.79
CA ALA A 286 -3.01 5.46 24.30
C ALA A 286 -2.62 4.02 23.93
N PRO A 287 -1.47 3.52 24.44
CA PRO A 287 -1.07 2.13 24.21
C PRO A 287 -1.97 1.18 25.01
N MET A 288 -2.28 0.03 24.46
CA MET A 288 -3.00 -1.05 25.13
C MET A 288 -2.23 -2.36 25.00
N MET A 289 -2.17 -3.13 26.07
CA MET A 289 -1.66 -4.49 26.06
C MET A 289 -2.82 -5.44 25.81
N MET A 290 -2.69 -6.28 24.81
CA MET A 290 -3.62 -7.36 24.50
C MET A 290 -3.34 -8.58 25.38
N GLU A 291 -4.28 -9.54 25.43
CA GLU A 291 -4.16 -10.75 26.25
C GLU A 291 -2.95 -11.62 25.87
N ASP A 292 -2.55 -11.59 24.59
CA ASP A 292 -1.35 -12.27 24.06
C ASP A 292 -0.04 -11.55 24.37
N GLY A 293 -0.08 -10.44 25.10
CA GLY A 293 1.08 -9.61 25.46
C GLY A 293 1.50 -8.62 24.37
N GLN A 294 0.78 -8.54 23.24
CA GLN A 294 1.08 -7.59 22.19
C GLN A 294 0.66 -6.17 22.59
N TRP A 295 1.57 -5.20 22.45
CA TRP A 295 1.23 -3.79 22.55
C TRP A 295 0.64 -3.26 21.24
N VAL A 296 -0.56 -2.67 21.31
CA VAL A 296 -1.25 -2.07 20.16
C VAL A 296 -1.82 -0.68 20.52
N PRO A 297 -2.01 0.23 19.55
CA PRO A 297 -2.68 1.49 19.81
C PRO A 297 -4.17 1.28 20.10
N LYS A 298 -4.73 1.98 21.08
CA LYS A 298 -6.18 1.93 21.37
C LYS A 298 -7.05 2.19 20.15
N CYS A 299 -6.65 3.12 19.27
CA CYS A 299 -7.36 3.44 18.05
C CYS A 299 -7.48 2.24 17.09
N MET A 300 -6.52 1.32 17.11
CA MET A 300 -6.56 0.07 16.34
C MET A 300 -7.46 -0.96 17.01
N VAL A 301 -7.47 -1.01 18.35
CA VAL A 301 -8.38 -1.90 19.11
C VAL A 301 -9.85 -1.54 18.92
N MET A 302 -10.17 -0.27 18.64
CA MET A 302 -11.54 0.19 18.35
C MET A 302 -12.11 -0.32 17.04
N ILE A 303 -11.29 -0.88 16.15
CA ILE A 303 -11.74 -1.53 14.91
C ILE A 303 -11.90 -3.01 15.21
N GLU A 304 -13.15 -3.48 15.22
CA GLU A 304 -13.49 -4.86 15.57
C GLU A 304 -13.33 -5.80 14.36
N VAL A 305 -13.18 -7.09 14.63
CA VAL A 305 -13.10 -8.13 13.57
C VAL A 305 -14.38 -8.12 12.74
N ASP A 306 -15.53 -7.96 13.36
CA ASP A 306 -16.84 -7.86 12.71
C ASP A 306 -16.93 -6.74 11.67
N ASP A 307 -16.24 -5.61 11.87
CA ASP A 307 -16.21 -4.51 10.90
C ASP A 307 -15.54 -4.97 9.60
N VAL A 308 -14.45 -5.71 9.72
CA VAL A 308 -13.71 -6.25 8.56
C VAL A 308 -14.50 -7.39 7.91
N VAL A 309 -15.07 -8.31 8.72
CA VAL A 309 -15.88 -9.45 8.24
C VAL A 309 -17.07 -8.96 7.40
N LYS A 310 -17.82 -7.97 7.89
CA LYS A 310 -18.97 -7.38 7.16
C LYS A 310 -18.55 -6.82 5.80
N LEU A 311 -17.39 -6.15 5.71
CA LEU A 311 -16.89 -5.63 4.45
C LEU A 311 -16.48 -6.73 3.50
N VAL A 312 -15.76 -7.75 3.98
CA VAL A 312 -15.37 -8.90 3.16
C VAL A 312 -16.63 -9.60 2.61
N ARG A 313 -17.62 -9.88 3.46
CA ARG A 313 -18.89 -10.48 3.04
C ARG A 313 -19.60 -9.64 1.98
N ARG A 314 -19.73 -8.33 2.20
CA ARG A 314 -20.34 -7.42 1.24
C ARG A 314 -19.66 -7.48 -0.14
N TYR A 315 -18.33 -7.58 -0.18
CA TYR A 315 -17.59 -7.73 -1.43
C TYR A 315 -17.81 -9.12 -2.05
N MET A 316 -17.81 -10.18 -1.24
CA MET A 316 -18.01 -11.56 -1.71
C MET A 316 -19.44 -11.79 -2.23
N ASP A 317 -20.47 -11.22 -1.59
CA ASP A 317 -21.87 -11.29 -2.04
C ASP A 317 -22.08 -10.61 -3.40
N ASN A 318 -21.24 -9.63 -3.76
CA ASN A 318 -21.26 -8.93 -5.04
C ASN A 318 -20.17 -9.43 -6.01
N LEU A 319 -19.59 -10.60 -5.76
CA LEU A 319 -18.54 -11.15 -6.59
C LEU A 319 -19.12 -11.66 -7.92
N ASP A 320 -18.80 -10.95 -9.00
CA ASP A 320 -18.98 -11.45 -10.36
C ASP A 320 -17.62 -11.96 -10.87
N TYR A 321 -17.47 -13.28 -10.89
CA TYR A 321 -16.22 -13.95 -11.19
C TYR A 321 -16.40 -14.97 -12.30
N SER A 322 -15.57 -14.90 -13.33
CA SER A 322 -15.50 -15.90 -14.38
C SER A 322 -14.21 -16.72 -14.20
N PRO A 323 -14.32 -17.97 -13.73
CA PRO A 323 -13.16 -18.86 -13.72
C PRO A 323 -12.64 -19.06 -15.15
N LYS A 324 -11.34 -19.18 -15.33
CA LYS A 324 -10.79 -19.64 -16.61
C LYS A 324 -11.17 -21.10 -16.79
N SER A 325 -11.85 -21.37 -17.87
CA SER A 325 -12.07 -22.74 -18.39
C SER A 325 -10.76 -23.40 -18.80
#